data_481b63bcc0b3ad9c5c60a5a4e1c8971b
#
_entry.id   481b63bcc0b3ad9c5c60a5a4e1c8971b
#
_cell.length_a   1.000
_cell.length_b   1.000
_cell.length_c   1.000
_cell.angle_alpha   90.00
_cell.angle_beta   90.00
_cell.angle_gamma   90.00
#
_symmetry.space_group_name_H-M   'P 1'
#
loop_
_entity.id
_entity.type
_entity.pdbx_description
1 polymer ?
#
loop_
_entity_poly.entity_id
_entity_poly.type
_entity_poly.pdbx_seq_one_letter_code
_entity_poly.pdbx_strand_id
1 'polypeptide(L)'
;MEHSENEHPLPGRIMLATVRHQHDWRVLLPWGIVVLILLALPPGLQAQAPGVVTGRVSDALTDESLPGATVRIDSTSIGVASDLDGDFRISRVPSGAQVLVVSFIGYKTQRIPISVPSGEVLHLDVQLSFDTIEGEEIVILAQAEGQIKAINQQLASNTIVNVVSAARIRELPDVNAAESVGRLPGVSIIRNAGEGQKVVIRGLSPEYNNVLVNGQRIPGTDSNDRSTDLSMISSDMLAGIEVVKALTPDRDADMIGGTIDFRLRDAPDGFRSDVRLQTGYSGQQEVLGFYKGNLQLSQRFFGNRLGVLGQVNVERADRSSDVFSAGYNRDQVTLEEGETPRLEIGSLNLSDRTEIRHRYGGSLILDYRLPNGRIQFSNFFRRLNRDEVRFSKNYGLGGRTVTYGIRDREIISDVLSNTLQGNLRVAGSELDFAASHAVAHQDRPYDNEFEFLELAAFTPDLIVDQGPEVIPQSAKNILDETHLRNGDHYGINNQERDLSASFNLRTPFVLGRKISGYTKFGAKYRTKQRSNEETRSYLPYYFGEGANYVRAAFPDTDLEATSQGFIPLTSFLNPNHDVSNFLDGQYDLSVALDRDLMNEAYEGVSDRYFISKFAAMNDFEMKETITAGYAM
;
A
#
# COMPACT_ATOMS: atom_id res chain seq x y z
N MET A 1 -8.56 -38.54 45.50
CA MET A 1 -8.81 -39.91 44.99
C MET A 1 -7.99 -40.00 43.75
N GLU A 2 -6.84 -40.52 43.96
CA GLU A 2 -6.24 -41.78 43.51
C GLU A 2 -5.74 -41.68 42.09
N HIS A 3 -4.41 -41.55 41.93
CA HIS A 3 -3.34 -42.58 41.83
C HIS A 3 -3.45 -43.35 40.51
N SER A 4 -2.40 -43.45 39.65
CA SER A 4 -1.07 -44.06 39.84
C SER A 4 -0.23 -43.75 38.57
N GLU A 5 1.01 -43.21 38.60
CA GLU A 5 2.30 -43.90 38.82
C GLU A 5 2.52 -45.20 38.01
N ASN A 6 3.59 -45.13 37.18
CA ASN A 6 4.71 -46.12 37.12
C ASN A 6 5.58 -45.77 35.89
N GLU A 7 6.78 -45.28 36.07
CA GLU A 7 8.06 -45.90 36.42
C GLU A 7 8.84 -46.51 35.24
N HIS A 8 10.06 -46.00 35.13
CA HIS A 8 11.23 -46.49 34.37
C HIS A 8 11.64 -47.94 34.72
N PRO A 9 12.50 -48.61 33.92
CA PRO A 9 13.94 -48.51 34.24
C PRO A 9 14.95 -48.59 33.05
N LEU A 10 16.12 -47.98 33.24
CA LEU A 10 17.46 -48.38 32.80
C LEU A 10 17.96 -49.52 33.73
N PRO A 11 19.10 -50.19 33.53
CA PRO A 11 20.27 -50.15 32.64
C PRO A 11 20.90 -51.53 32.29
N GLY A 12 22.01 -51.55 31.58
CA GLY A 12 22.87 -52.77 31.49
C GLY A 12 23.98 -52.60 30.46
N ARG A 13 25.06 -52.27 30.84
CA ARG A 13 26.35 -52.97 31.25
C ARG A 13 27.19 -53.50 30.09
N ILE A 14 28.34 -52.88 29.99
CA ILE A 14 29.66 -53.19 29.46
C ILE A 14 30.05 -54.68 29.60
N MET A 15 30.64 -55.26 28.54
CA MET A 15 31.57 -56.40 28.67
C MET A 15 32.79 -56.18 27.78
N LEU A 16 33.91 -55.97 28.46
CA LEU A 16 35.28 -56.15 27.98
C LEU A 16 35.60 -57.68 27.85
N ALA A 17 36.18 -58.07 26.74
CA ALA A 17 36.86 -59.30 26.62
C ALA A 17 38.25 -59.09 26.00
N THR A 18 39.20 -59.22 26.86
CA THR A 18 40.65 -59.40 26.60
C THR A 18 40.93 -60.83 26.15
N VAL A 19 41.65 -60.99 25.05
CA VAL A 19 42.42 -62.25 24.82
C VAL A 19 43.82 -61.92 24.28
N ARG A 20 44.79 -62.63 24.90
CA ARG A 20 46.24 -62.56 24.82
C ARG A 20 46.80 -63.19 23.54
N HIS A 21 47.92 -62.62 23.10
CA HIS A 21 49.16 -63.20 22.52
C HIS A 21 49.18 -64.58 21.92
N GLN A 22 49.72 -64.67 20.69
CA GLN A 22 50.96 -65.45 20.45
C GLN A 22 51.69 -64.94 19.18
N HIS A 23 53.00 -64.89 19.29
CA HIS A 23 54.02 -64.60 18.29
C HIS A 23 54.05 -65.70 17.20
N ASP A 24 54.29 -65.32 15.95
CA ASP A 24 55.28 -65.98 15.13
C ASP A 24 55.87 -65.07 14.03
N TRP A 25 57.13 -65.29 13.83
CA TRP A 25 58.13 -64.56 13.07
C TRP A 25 58.14 -64.99 11.59
N ARG A 26 58.64 -64.06 10.73
CA ARG A 26 59.21 -64.26 9.41
C ARG A 26 58.23 -64.09 8.22
N VAL A 27 58.38 -62.92 7.50
CA VAL A 27 58.93 -62.93 6.14
C VAL A 27 59.49 -61.51 5.83
N LEU A 28 60.78 -61.44 5.73
CA LEU A 28 61.49 -60.31 5.07
C LEU A 28 61.22 -60.42 3.57
N LEU A 29 60.45 -59.50 3.04
CA LEU A 29 60.36 -59.21 1.58
C LEU A 29 61.02 -57.90 1.29
N PRO A 30 61.78 -57.82 0.23
CA PRO A 30 62.79 -56.77 0.03
C PRO A 30 62.19 -55.40 -0.36
N TRP A 31 62.60 -54.39 0.37
CA TRP A 31 62.30 -52.98 0.12
C TRP A 31 62.73 -52.45 -1.28
N GLY A 32 63.44 -53.28 -2.05
CA GLY A 32 63.88 -52.94 -3.39
C GLY A 32 62.76 -52.86 -4.44
N ILE A 33 61.63 -53.56 -4.29
CA ILE A 33 60.55 -53.55 -5.28
C ILE A 33 59.64 -52.34 -5.10
N VAL A 34 59.47 -51.84 -3.87
CA VAL A 34 58.64 -50.65 -3.57
C VAL A 34 59.28 -49.36 -4.11
N VAL A 35 60.64 -49.28 -4.09
CA VAL A 35 61.38 -48.12 -4.64
C VAL A 35 61.38 -48.13 -6.18
N LEU A 36 61.33 -49.27 -6.83
CA LEU A 36 61.25 -49.35 -8.30
C LEU A 36 59.84 -49.04 -8.86
N ILE A 37 58.77 -49.30 -8.08
CA ILE A 37 57.39 -48.92 -8.47
C ILE A 37 57.16 -47.43 -8.26
N LEU A 38 57.81 -46.77 -7.31
CA LEU A 38 57.75 -45.32 -7.10
C LEU A 38 58.56 -44.51 -8.13
N LEU A 39 59.51 -45.10 -8.85
CA LEU A 39 60.30 -44.47 -9.92
C LEU A 39 59.68 -44.65 -11.32
N ALA A 40 58.64 -45.48 -11.47
CA ALA A 40 57.94 -45.73 -12.72
C ALA A 40 56.61 -44.93 -12.86
N LEU A 41 56.28 -43.99 -11.95
CA LEU A 41 55.18 -43.06 -12.13
C LEU A 41 55.61 -42.02 -13.15
N PRO A 42 54.84 -41.79 -14.25
CA PRO A 42 55.19 -40.75 -15.22
C PRO A 42 55.17 -39.40 -14.52
N PRO A 43 56.13 -38.52 -14.77
CA PRO A 43 56.12 -37.14 -14.26
C PRO A 43 55.04 -36.37 -15.02
N GLY A 44 53.84 -36.21 -14.42
CA GLY A 44 52.80 -35.46 -15.13
C GLY A 44 51.39 -35.43 -14.55
N LEU A 45 51.13 -35.85 -13.34
CA LEU A 45 49.88 -35.46 -12.65
C LEU A 45 50.14 -34.22 -11.80
N GLN A 46 50.45 -33.11 -12.47
CA GLN A 46 50.26 -31.79 -11.85
C GLN A 46 48.75 -31.63 -11.71
N ALA A 47 48.25 -31.73 -10.51
CA ALA A 47 46.89 -31.33 -10.19
C ALA A 47 46.75 -29.86 -10.55
N GLN A 48 46.15 -29.56 -11.72
CA GLN A 48 45.91 -28.21 -12.17
C GLN A 48 45.08 -27.51 -11.11
N ALA A 49 45.52 -26.32 -10.66
CA ALA A 49 44.80 -25.56 -9.65
C ALA A 49 43.41 -25.19 -10.20
N PRO A 50 42.33 -25.44 -9.44
CA PRO A 50 40.97 -25.10 -9.89
C PRO A 50 40.87 -23.58 -10.13
N GLY A 51 40.17 -23.19 -11.19
CA GLY A 51 39.87 -21.81 -11.51
C GLY A 51 38.57 -21.31 -10.84
N VAL A 52 38.23 -20.10 -11.15
CA VAL A 52 37.01 -19.42 -10.70
C VAL A 52 36.25 -18.89 -11.92
N VAL A 53 34.93 -19.07 -11.98
CA VAL A 53 34.08 -18.47 -13.03
C VAL A 53 33.20 -17.44 -12.36
N THR A 54 33.18 -16.22 -12.90
CA THR A 54 32.35 -15.10 -12.46
C THR A 54 31.63 -14.51 -13.65
N GLY A 55 30.54 -13.81 -13.42
CA GLY A 55 29.80 -13.10 -14.44
C GLY A 55 28.42 -12.71 -13.94
N ARG A 56 27.63 -12.20 -14.85
CA ARG A 56 26.26 -11.78 -14.60
C ARG A 56 25.31 -12.56 -15.49
N VAL A 57 24.15 -12.90 -14.94
CA VAL A 57 23.01 -13.46 -15.69
C VAL A 57 21.97 -12.36 -15.85
N SER A 58 21.62 -12.05 -17.12
CA SER A 58 20.61 -11.03 -17.44
C SER A 58 19.63 -11.54 -18.50
N ASP A 59 18.51 -10.84 -18.65
CA ASP A 59 17.54 -11.03 -19.71
C ASP A 59 18.10 -10.49 -21.03
N ALA A 60 18.00 -11.27 -22.11
CA ALA A 60 18.58 -10.91 -23.41
C ALA A 60 17.87 -9.73 -24.10
N LEU A 61 16.61 -9.43 -23.72
CA LEU A 61 15.78 -8.37 -24.32
C LEU A 61 15.86 -7.06 -23.52
N THR A 62 15.82 -7.18 -22.18
CA THR A 62 15.69 -6.02 -21.28
C THR A 62 16.99 -5.66 -20.59
N ASP A 63 18.00 -6.54 -20.66
CA ASP A 63 19.28 -6.46 -19.91
C ASP A 63 19.10 -6.40 -18.39
N GLU A 64 17.90 -6.71 -17.90
CA GLU A 64 17.63 -6.79 -16.47
C GLU A 64 18.30 -8.01 -15.86
N SER A 65 18.79 -7.85 -14.64
CA SER A 65 19.39 -8.95 -13.86
C SER A 65 18.38 -10.07 -13.63
N LEU A 66 18.86 -11.32 -13.64
CA LEU A 66 18.07 -12.50 -13.30
C LEU A 66 18.54 -13.09 -11.96
N PRO A 67 18.03 -12.58 -10.82
CA PRO A 67 18.39 -13.08 -9.50
C PRO A 67 17.89 -14.50 -9.27
N GLY A 68 18.72 -15.35 -8.67
CA GLY A 68 18.37 -16.74 -8.40
C GLY A 68 18.53 -17.68 -9.61
N ALA A 69 19.12 -17.21 -10.73
CA ALA A 69 19.46 -18.07 -11.85
C ALA A 69 20.47 -19.14 -11.40
N THR A 70 20.22 -20.39 -11.73
CA THR A 70 21.11 -21.50 -11.42
C THR A 70 22.24 -21.56 -12.42
N VAL A 71 23.48 -21.38 -11.95
CA VAL A 71 24.70 -21.47 -12.76
C VAL A 71 25.52 -22.63 -12.25
N ARG A 72 25.74 -23.65 -13.05
CA ARG A 72 26.46 -24.87 -12.67
C ARG A 72 27.40 -25.39 -13.75
N ILE A 73 28.40 -26.12 -13.37
CA ILE A 73 29.26 -26.87 -14.30
C ILE A 73 28.56 -28.19 -14.62
N ASP A 74 28.43 -28.47 -15.89
CA ASP A 74 27.74 -29.68 -16.37
C ASP A 74 28.36 -30.96 -15.79
N SER A 75 27.54 -31.96 -15.53
CA SER A 75 27.96 -33.27 -15.01
C SER A 75 28.72 -33.20 -13.65
N THR A 76 28.61 -32.09 -12.92
CA THR A 76 29.19 -31.92 -11.60
C THR A 76 28.12 -31.40 -10.60
N SER A 77 28.46 -31.45 -9.30
CA SER A 77 27.66 -30.78 -8.25
C SER A 77 28.14 -29.34 -7.97
N ILE A 78 29.01 -28.78 -8.80
CA ILE A 78 29.58 -27.46 -8.62
C ILE A 78 28.66 -26.43 -9.29
N GLY A 79 28.05 -25.56 -8.50
CA GLY A 79 27.16 -24.52 -8.99
C GLY A 79 26.77 -23.55 -7.88
N VAL A 80 26.18 -22.44 -8.28
CA VAL A 80 25.66 -21.38 -7.41
C VAL A 80 24.39 -20.80 -8.02
N ALA A 81 23.61 -20.08 -7.23
CA ALA A 81 22.59 -19.18 -7.73
C ALA A 81 23.17 -17.77 -7.90
N SER A 82 22.70 -17.03 -8.90
CA SER A 82 23.00 -15.60 -9.03
C SER A 82 22.40 -14.81 -7.87
N ASP A 83 23.07 -13.73 -7.48
CA ASP A 83 22.60 -12.83 -6.42
C ASP A 83 21.51 -11.85 -6.93
N LEU A 84 21.13 -10.86 -6.11
CA LEU A 84 20.07 -9.90 -6.43
C LEU A 84 20.36 -9.04 -7.66
N ASP A 85 21.64 -8.88 -8.01
CA ASP A 85 22.09 -8.12 -9.17
C ASP A 85 22.36 -9.03 -10.38
N GLY A 86 22.04 -10.31 -10.24
CA GLY A 86 22.28 -11.33 -11.25
C GLY A 86 23.74 -11.81 -11.29
N ASP A 87 24.60 -11.33 -10.40
CA ASP A 87 26.02 -11.70 -10.38
C ASP A 87 26.21 -13.10 -9.80
N PHE A 88 27.11 -13.87 -10.38
CA PHE A 88 27.46 -15.21 -9.90
C PHE A 88 28.97 -15.42 -9.78
N ARG A 89 29.34 -16.31 -8.86
CA ARG A 89 30.73 -16.73 -8.68
C ARG A 89 30.81 -18.18 -8.31
N ILE A 90 31.35 -18.99 -9.20
CA ILE A 90 31.63 -20.39 -8.97
C ILE A 90 33.11 -20.55 -8.64
N SER A 91 33.41 -21.03 -7.44
CA SER A 91 34.78 -21.31 -6.98
C SER A 91 35.11 -22.79 -7.16
N ARG A 92 36.39 -23.10 -7.31
CA ARG A 92 36.91 -24.47 -7.46
C ARG A 92 36.40 -25.20 -8.70
N VAL A 93 36.25 -24.50 -9.81
CA VAL A 93 35.92 -25.11 -11.10
C VAL A 93 37.16 -25.83 -11.63
N PRO A 94 37.04 -27.13 -12.05
CA PRO A 94 38.17 -27.81 -12.68
C PRO A 94 38.69 -27.03 -13.89
N SER A 95 40.03 -26.87 -13.97
CA SER A 95 40.66 -26.18 -15.10
C SER A 95 40.55 -27.00 -16.39
N GLY A 96 40.58 -26.31 -17.54
CA GLY A 96 40.40 -26.91 -18.86
C GLY A 96 38.98 -26.73 -19.41
N ALA A 97 38.65 -27.54 -20.41
CA ALA A 97 37.36 -27.47 -21.08
C ALA A 97 36.20 -27.93 -20.16
N GLN A 98 35.24 -27.06 -19.95
CA GLN A 98 34.03 -27.30 -19.15
C GLN A 98 32.81 -26.81 -19.92
N VAL A 99 31.62 -27.20 -19.47
CA VAL A 99 30.37 -26.64 -19.99
C VAL A 99 29.66 -25.95 -18.83
N LEU A 100 29.44 -24.65 -18.97
CA LEU A 100 28.63 -23.86 -18.05
C LEU A 100 27.16 -24.04 -18.44
N VAL A 101 26.34 -24.47 -17.52
CA VAL A 101 24.87 -24.60 -17.69
C VAL A 101 24.22 -23.52 -16.87
N VAL A 102 23.50 -22.63 -17.54
CA VAL A 102 22.75 -21.55 -16.90
C VAL A 102 21.27 -21.76 -17.17
N SER A 103 20.48 -21.81 -16.12
CA SER A 103 19.04 -22.01 -16.20
C SER A 103 18.31 -21.07 -15.23
N PHE A 104 17.15 -20.62 -15.67
CA PHE A 104 16.26 -19.79 -14.88
C PHE A 104 14.81 -20.11 -15.22
N ILE A 105 13.90 -20.01 -14.26
CA ILE A 105 12.50 -20.38 -14.45
C ILE A 105 11.88 -19.49 -15.55
N GLY A 106 11.32 -20.10 -16.60
CA GLY A 106 10.74 -19.39 -17.73
C GLY A 106 11.71 -19.01 -18.83
N TYR A 107 13.00 -19.38 -18.72
CA TYR A 107 14.03 -19.08 -19.72
C TYR A 107 14.62 -20.35 -20.33
N LYS A 108 15.08 -20.26 -21.58
CA LYS A 108 15.80 -21.35 -22.25
C LYS A 108 17.12 -21.60 -21.53
N THR A 109 17.30 -22.83 -21.09
CA THR A 109 18.56 -23.25 -20.50
C THR A 109 19.69 -23.13 -21.52
N GLN A 110 20.72 -22.34 -21.21
CA GLN A 110 21.92 -22.24 -22.05
C GLN A 110 23.02 -23.18 -21.57
N ARG A 111 23.71 -23.76 -22.53
CA ARG A 111 24.90 -24.60 -22.35
C ARG A 111 26.06 -23.94 -23.09
N ILE A 112 27.02 -23.42 -22.35
CA ILE A 112 28.12 -22.60 -22.90
C ILE A 112 29.43 -23.36 -22.68
N PRO A 113 30.10 -23.77 -23.74
CA PRO A 113 31.45 -24.34 -23.61
C PRO A 113 32.41 -23.23 -23.18
N ILE A 114 33.15 -23.49 -22.09
CA ILE A 114 34.12 -22.57 -21.51
C ILE A 114 35.50 -23.24 -21.35
N SER A 115 36.55 -22.49 -21.38
CA SER A 115 37.91 -22.95 -21.04
C SER A 115 38.35 -22.27 -19.75
N VAL A 116 38.39 -22.99 -18.66
CA VAL A 116 38.71 -22.45 -17.35
C VAL A 116 40.23 -22.43 -17.16
N PRO A 117 40.85 -21.25 -17.01
CA PRO A 117 42.30 -21.17 -16.82
C PRO A 117 42.70 -21.66 -15.43
N SER A 118 43.88 -22.28 -15.32
CA SER A 118 44.36 -22.86 -14.08
C SER A 118 44.74 -21.78 -13.06
N GLY A 119 43.98 -21.73 -11.94
CA GLY A 119 44.24 -20.81 -10.83
C GLY A 119 43.81 -19.36 -11.07
N GLU A 120 43.19 -19.05 -12.19
CA GLU A 120 42.74 -17.70 -12.56
C GLU A 120 41.22 -17.57 -12.53
N VAL A 121 40.74 -16.33 -12.77
CA VAL A 121 39.31 -16.00 -12.82
C VAL A 121 38.88 -15.85 -14.29
N LEU A 122 37.90 -16.62 -14.71
CA LEU A 122 37.18 -16.42 -15.97
C LEU A 122 35.96 -15.56 -15.73
N HIS A 123 35.84 -14.45 -16.43
CA HIS A 123 34.65 -13.60 -16.41
C HIS A 123 33.79 -13.86 -17.65
N LEU A 124 32.47 -14.14 -17.45
CA LEU A 124 31.54 -14.45 -18.52
C LEU A 124 30.14 -13.99 -18.17
N ASP A 125 29.64 -12.97 -18.83
CA ASP A 125 28.25 -12.53 -18.73
C ASP A 125 27.36 -13.40 -19.63
N VAL A 126 26.18 -13.78 -19.12
CA VAL A 126 25.24 -14.68 -19.79
C VAL A 126 23.88 -14.01 -19.91
N GLN A 127 23.41 -13.89 -21.15
CA GLN A 127 22.08 -13.38 -21.43
C GLN A 127 21.15 -14.55 -21.78
N LEU A 128 20.08 -14.74 -20.97
CA LEU A 128 19.09 -15.78 -21.22
C LEU A 128 17.93 -15.23 -22.03
N SER A 129 17.47 -16.00 -23.01
CA SER A 129 16.25 -15.71 -23.76
C SER A 129 15.09 -16.48 -23.16
N PHE A 130 13.91 -15.90 -23.20
CA PHE A 130 12.68 -16.52 -22.70
C PHE A 130 12.37 -17.84 -23.45
N ASP A 131 11.84 -18.82 -22.73
CA ASP A 131 11.45 -20.10 -23.32
C ASP A 131 10.04 -19.95 -23.90
N THR A 132 9.97 -19.62 -25.21
CA THR A 132 8.71 -19.53 -25.93
C THR A 132 8.19 -20.93 -26.24
N ILE A 133 7.07 -21.30 -25.62
CA ILE A 133 6.29 -22.46 -26.07
C ILE A 133 5.64 -22.07 -27.39
N GLU A 134 6.05 -22.71 -28.47
CA GLU A 134 5.45 -22.49 -29.81
C GLU A 134 3.98 -22.89 -29.78
N GLY A 135 3.10 -21.89 -29.91
CA GLY A 135 1.69 -22.07 -30.23
C GLY A 135 0.70 -21.67 -29.16
N GLU A 136 0.58 -20.43 -28.86
CA GLU A 136 -0.64 -19.68 -28.52
C GLU A 136 -0.31 -18.31 -27.93
N GLU A 137 -0.83 -17.29 -28.58
CA GLU A 137 -1.02 -15.88 -28.19
C GLU A 137 0.05 -15.14 -27.35
N ILE A 138 0.74 -14.21 -28.00
CA ILE A 138 1.77 -13.29 -27.44
C ILE A 138 1.33 -12.60 -26.12
N VAL A 139 0.02 -12.46 -25.87
CA VAL A 139 -0.53 -11.84 -24.66
C VAL A 139 -0.33 -12.71 -23.41
N ILE A 140 -0.49 -14.03 -23.53
CA ILE A 140 -0.35 -14.99 -22.41
C ILE A 140 1.11 -15.10 -21.98
N LEU A 141 2.04 -15.01 -22.92
CA LEU A 141 3.48 -15.08 -22.66
C LEU A 141 4.00 -13.89 -21.83
N ALA A 142 3.65 -12.67 -22.23
CA ALA A 142 4.06 -11.45 -21.49
C ALA A 142 3.48 -11.39 -20.07
N GLN A 143 2.31 -12.00 -19.87
CA GLN A 143 1.64 -12.05 -18.59
C GLN A 143 2.29 -13.09 -17.65
N ALA A 144 2.62 -14.27 -18.19
CA ALA A 144 3.37 -15.30 -17.47
C ALA A 144 4.78 -14.82 -17.11
N GLU A 145 5.44 -14.09 -18.01
CA GLU A 145 6.75 -13.45 -17.80
C GLU A 145 6.76 -12.53 -16.58
N GLY A 146 5.80 -11.61 -16.50
CA GLY A 146 5.69 -10.67 -15.38
C GLY A 146 5.44 -11.36 -14.02
N GLN A 147 4.65 -12.44 -14.01
CA GLN A 147 4.39 -13.21 -12.78
C GLN A 147 5.61 -14.02 -12.34
N ILE A 148 6.29 -14.69 -13.27
CA ILE A 148 7.51 -15.46 -12.99
C ILE A 148 8.61 -14.53 -12.45
N LYS A 149 8.77 -13.35 -13.06
CA LYS A 149 9.72 -12.34 -12.60
C LYS A 149 9.42 -11.89 -11.15
N ALA A 150 8.17 -11.62 -10.82
CA ALA A 150 7.74 -11.26 -9.47
C ALA A 150 8.04 -12.38 -8.45
N ILE A 151 7.78 -13.65 -8.80
CA ILE A 151 8.09 -14.81 -7.96
C ILE A 151 9.59 -14.94 -7.74
N ASN A 152 10.38 -14.81 -8.81
CA ASN A 152 11.84 -14.90 -8.72
C ASN A 152 12.43 -13.77 -7.87
N GLN A 153 11.89 -12.57 -7.98
CA GLN A 153 12.29 -11.44 -7.13
C GLN A 153 12.00 -11.71 -5.66
N GLN A 154 10.85 -12.32 -5.33
CA GLN A 154 10.54 -12.74 -3.96
C GLN A 154 11.50 -13.81 -3.44
N LEU A 155 11.81 -14.81 -4.25
CA LEU A 155 12.71 -15.92 -3.88
C LEU A 155 14.16 -15.45 -3.71
N ALA A 156 14.61 -14.48 -4.50
CA ALA A 156 15.96 -13.94 -4.43
C ALA A 156 16.13 -12.89 -3.33
N SER A 157 15.04 -12.39 -2.75
CA SER A 157 15.10 -11.35 -1.71
C SER A 157 15.66 -11.90 -0.40
N ASN A 158 16.62 -11.18 0.19
CA ASN A 158 17.15 -11.47 1.54
C ASN A 158 16.17 -11.07 2.66
N THR A 159 14.99 -10.55 2.33
CA THR A 159 13.98 -10.07 3.27
C THR A 159 12.60 -10.63 2.91
N ILE A 160 11.64 -10.51 3.83
CA ILE A 160 10.24 -10.91 3.58
C ILE A 160 9.60 -9.85 2.67
N VAL A 161 9.55 -10.14 1.38
CA VAL A 161 8.97 -9.26 0.34
C VAL A 161 7.83 -10.00 -0.37
N ASN A 162 6.74 -9.29 -0.63
CA ASN A 162 5.70 -9.73 -1.55
C ASN A 162 5.69 -8.79 -2.76
N VAL A 163 5.71 -9.36 -3.95
CA VAL A 163 5.72 -8.61 -5.22
C VAL A 163 4.48 -8.96 -6.03
N VAL A 164 3.78 -7.93 -6.52
CA VAL A 164 2.66 -8.07 -7.46
C VAL A 164 3.09 -7.46 -8.79
N SER A 165 3.00 -8.23 -9.85
CA SER A 165 3.34 -7.75 -11.20
C SER A 165 2.24 -6.89 -11.82
N ALA A 166 2.59 -6.05 -12.82
CA ALA A 166 1.63 -5.28 -13.60
C ALA A 166 0.56 -6.17 -14.26
N ALA A 167 0.95 -7.37 -14.72
CA ALA A 167 0.04 -8.33 -15.32
C ALA A 167 -1.04 -8.74 -14.30
N ARG A 168 -0.62 -9.11 -13.09
CA ARG A 168 -1.55 -9.51 -12.02
C ARG A 168 -2.49 -8.38 -11.58
N ILE A 169 -2.00 -7.15 -11.52
CA ILE A 169 -2.83 -5.97 -11.20
C ILE A 169 -3.92 -5.78 -12.26
N ARG A 170 -3.62 -6.02 -13.54
CA ARG A 170 -4.57 -5.85 -14.66
C ARG A 170 -5.61 -6.96 -14.78
N GLU A 171 -5.29 -8.19 -14.34
CA GLU A 171 -6.21 -9.33 -14.32
C GLU A 171 -7.39 -9.11 -13.35
N LEU A 172 -7.17 -8.32 -12.34
CA LEU A 172 -8.13 -8.11 -11.27
C LEU A 172 -8.92 -6.81 -11.54
N PRO A 173 -10.20 -6.78 -11.17
CA PRO A 173 -11.04 -5.60 -11.34
C PRO A 173 -10.76 -4.53 -10.26
N ASP A 174 -9.50 -4.38 -9.86
CA ASP A 174 -9.10 -3.48 -8.79
C ASP A 174 -9.16 -2.04 -9.28
N VAL A 175 -9.98 -1.23 -8.63
CA VAL A 175 -10.20 0.18 -9.01
C VAL A 175 -8.96 1.02 -8.71
N ASN A 176 -8.29 0.74 -7.59
CA ASN A 176 -7.14 1.49 -7.12
C ASN A 176 -6.06 0.59 -6.51
N ALA A 177 -4.93 1.20 -6.14
CA ALA A 177 -3.78 0.48 -5.61
C ALA A 177 -4.03 -0.18 -4.25
N ALA A 178 -4.92 0.36 -3.39
CA ALA A 178 -5.23 -0.23 -2.09
C ALA A 178 -5.84 -1.63 -2.24
N GLU A 179 -6.76 -1.81 -3.21
CA GLU A 179 -7.39 -3.10 -3.48
C GLU A 179 -6.36 -4.14 -3.90
N SER A 180 -5.42 -3.76 -4.79
CA SER A 180 -4.37 -4.66 -5.25
C SER A 180 -3.40 -5.07 -4.13
N VAL A 181 -3.06 -4.14 -3.23
CA VAL A 181 -2.20 -4.43 -2.06
C VAL A 181 -2.92 -5.31 -1.04
N GLY A 182 -4.22 -5.10 -0.83
CA GLY A 182 -5.02 -5.85 0.15
C GLY A 182 -5.15 -7.35 -0.14
N ARG A 183 -4.80 -7.78 -1.35
CA ARG A 183 -4.77 -9.21 -1.72
C ARG A 183 -3.49 -9.93 -1.27
N LEU A 184 -2.53 -9.19 -0.73
CA LEU A 184 -1.26 -9.76 -0.27
C LEU A 184 -1.39 -10.35 1.14
N PRO A 185 -0.72 -11.48 1.42
CA PRO A 185 -0.76 -12.10 2.75
C PRO A 185 -0.33 -11.14 3.86
N GLY A 186 -1.09 -11.08 4.96
CA GLY A 186 -0.80 -10.23 6.11
C GLY A 186 -1.02 -8.73 5.88
N VAL A 187 -1.84 -8.40 4.88
CA VAL A 187 -2.31 -7.06 4.57
C VAL A 187 -3.83 -7.04 4.66
N SER A 188 -4.39 -6.01 5.27
CA SER A 188 -5.82 -5.72 5.27
C SER A 188 -6.08 -4.28 4.86
N ILE A 189 -7.31 -3.96 4.50
CA ILE A 189 -7.68 -2.65 3.94
C ILE A 189 -8.72 -2.00 4.83
N ILE A 190 -8.51 -0.72 5.12
CA ILE A 190 -9.56 0.15 5.66
C ILE A 190 -10.28 0.77 4.46
N ARG A 191 -11.61 0.65 4.47
CA ARG A 191 -12.48 1.13 3.40
C ARG A 191 -13.23 2.38 3.82
N ASN A 192 -13.49 3.23 2.84
CA ASN A 192 -14.39 4.37 2.97
C ASN A 192 -15.35 4.36 1.79
N ALA A 193 -16.64 4.41 2.04
CA ALA A 193 -17.68 4.29 1.01
C ALA A 193 -17.46 3.06 0.08
N GLY A 194 -17.16 1.89 0.67
CA GLY A 194 -16.90 0.66 -0.07
C GLY A 194 -15.57 0.60 -0.83
N GLU A 195 -14.80 1.68 -0.92
CA GLU A 195 -13.52 1.77 -1.62
C GLU A 195 -12.33 1.64 -0.65
N GLY A 196 -11.33 0.82 -1.02
CA GLY A 196 -10.09 0.69 -0.27
C GLY A 196 -9.33 2.02 -0.23
N GLN A 197 -9.01 2.49 0.96
CA GLN A 197 -8.35 3.79 1.18
C GLN A 197 -7.00 3.65 1.86
N LYS A 198 -6.92 2.96 2.99
CA LYS A 198 -5.71 2.81 3.79
C LYS A 198 -5.36 1.34 3.96
N VAL A 199 -4.09 1.06 4.17
CA VAL A 199 -3.58 -0.30 4.31
C VAL A 199 -3.02 -0.53 5.70
N VAL A 200 -3.40 -1.67 6.27
CA VAL A 200 -2.92 -2.19 7.55
C VAL A 200 -1.99 -3.35 7.28
N ILE A 201 -0.74 -3.29 7.72
CA ILE A 201 0.24 -4.36 7.57
C ILE A 201 0.50 -4.98 8.92
N ARG A 202 0.36 -6.31 9.04
CA ARG A 202 0.57 -7.08 10.29
C ARG A 202 -0.30 -6.60 11.46
N GLY A 203 -1.49 -6.06 11.19
CA GLY A 203 -2.38 -5.52 12.20
C GLY A 203 -1.99 -4.17 12.78
N LEU A 204 -0.92 -3.54 12.29
CA LEU A 204 -0.52 -2.21 12.73
C LEU A 204 -1.27 -1.13 11.97
N SER A 205 -1.62 -0.05 12.66
CA SER A 205 -2.33 1.11 12.10
C SER A 205 -1.61 1.69 10.88
N PRO A 206 -2.33 2.24 9.89
CA PRO A 206 -1.78 2.74 8.63
C PRO A 206 -0.66 3.79 8.78
N GLU A 207 -0.68 4.59 9.84
CA GLU A 207 0.36 5.58 10.13
C GLU A 207 1.75 5.00 10.41
N TYR A 208 1.84 3.69 10.71
CA TYR A 208 3.10 2.97 10.93
C TYR A 208 3.65 2.33 9.65
N ASN A 209 3.00 2.53 8.51
CA ASN A 209 3.43 2.02 7.21
C ASN A 209 4.05 3.15 6.38
N ASN A 210 5.10 2.83 5.63
CA ASN A 210 5.64 3.74 4.63
C ASN A 210 5.07 3.44 3.25
N VAL A 211 4.60 4.47 2.57
CA VAL A 211 4.15 4.41 1.18
C VAL A 211 5.18 5.12 0.31
N LEU A 212 5.70 4.38 -0.66
CA LEU A 212 6.72 4.88 -1.59
C LEU A 212 6.20 4.80 -3.04
N VAL A 213 6.71 5.68 -3.87
CA VAL A 213 6.64 5.58 -5.34
C VAL A 213 8.05 5.59 -5.88
N ASN A 214 8.45 4.54 -6.60
CA ASN A 214 9.82 4.34 -7.09
C ASN A 214 10.88 4.51 -5.98
N GLY A 215 10.62 3.97 -4.79
CA GLY A 215 11.53 4.02 -3.65
C GLY A 215 11.54 5.34 -2.87
N GLN A 216 10.75 6.35 -3.27
CA GLN A 216 10.67 7.64 -2.60
C GLN A 216 9.34 7.82 -1.88
N ARG A 217 9.38 8.32 -0.65
CA ARG A 217 8.19 8.49 0.20
C ARG A 217 7.21 9.47 -0.41
N ILE A 218 5.92 9.13 -0.32
CA ILE A 218 4.82 10.06 -0.57
C ILE A 218 4.36 10.63 0.77
N PRO A 219 4.13 11.95 0.86
CA PRO A 219 3.61 12.58 2.07
C PRO A 219 2.24 12.03 2.47
N GLY A 220 1.90 12.14 3.75
CA GLY A 220 0.57 11.83 4.27
C GLY A 220 -0.48 12.80 3.72
N THR A 221 -1.64 12.26 3.36
CA THR A 221 -2.77 13.03 2.82
C THR A 221 -3.89 13.22 3.85
N ASP A 222 -3.75 12.66 5.02
CA ASP A 222 -4.75 12.75 6.09
C ASP A 222 -4.40 13.87 7.08
N SER A 223 -5.39 14.69 7.48
CA SER A 223 -5.18 15.76 8.46
C SER A 223 -4.95 15.21 9.87
N ASN A 224 -5.55 14.07 10.20
CA ASN A 224 -5.55 13.52 11.55
C ASN A 224 -4.37 12.59 11.84
N ASP A 225 -3.80 11.95 10.80
CA ASP A 225 -2.68 11.01 10.95
C ASP A 225 -1.61 11.16 9.87
N ARG A 226 -0.63 10.26 9.83
CA ARG A 226 0.47 10.26 8.84
C ARG A 226 0.22 9.31 7.68
N SER A 227 -0.97 8.76 7.57
CA SER A 227 -1.28 7.79 6.54
C SER A 227 -1.48 8.45 5.16
N THR A 228 -1.21 7.68 4.13
CA THR A 228 -1.46 8.07 2.74
C THR A 228 -2.74 7.40 2.24
N ASP A 229 -3.60 8.16 1.59
CA ASP A 229 -4.78 7.65 0.90
C ASP A 229 -4.37 6.96 -0.40
N LEU A 230 -4.36 5.62 -0.39
CA LEU A 230 -3.97 4.81 -1.55
C LEU A 230 -5.04 4.77 -2.65
N SER A 231 -6.27 5.23 -2.37
CA SER A 231 -7.30 5.40 -3.39
C SER A 231 -6.91 6.46 -4.43
N MET A 232 -5.97 7.34 -4.08
CA MET A 232 -5.40 8.33 -5.00
C MET A 232 -4.43 7.71 -6.01
N ILE A 233 -3.91 6.48 -5.80
CA ILE A 233 -2.95 5.84 -6.69
C ILE A 233 -3.71 4.94 -7.67
N SER A 234 -3.69 5.31 -8.95
CA SER A 234 -4.33 4.50 -9.99
C SER A 234 -3.53 3.23 -10.28
N SER A 235 -4.20 2.07 -10.28
CA SER A 235 -3.61 0.79 -10.67
C SER A 235 -3.03 0.80 -12.09
N ASP A 236 -3.56 1.64 -13.00
CA ASP A 236 -3.10 1.75 -14.39
C ASP A 236 -1.68 2.33 -14.54
N MET A 237 -1.20 3.07 -13.55
CA MET A 237 0.15 3.68 -13.57
C MET A 237 1.25 2.70 -13.14
N LEU A 238 0.87 1.56 -12.55
CA LEU A 238 1.81 0.68 -11.86
C LEU A 238 2.42 -0.35 -12.80
N ALA A 239 3.73 -0.53 -12.70
CA ALA A 239 4.48 -1.68 -13.21
C ALA A 239 4.49 -2.83 -12.22
N GLY A 240 4.31 -2.54 -10.94
CA GLY A 240 4.27 -3.52 -9.87
C GLY A 240 4.12 -2.88 -8.51
N ILE A 241 3.92 -3.72 -7.51
CA ILE A 241 3.83 -3.34 -6.11
C ILE A 241 4.77 -4.25 -5.31
N GLU A 242 5.63 -3.66 -4.51
CA GLU A 242 6.49 -4.36 -3.57
C GLU A 242 6.04 -4.07 -2.14
N VAL A 243 5.76 -5.11 -1.35
CA VAL A 243 5.46 -4.96 0.09
C VAL A 243 6.56 -5.61 0.89
N VAL A 244 7.34 -4.79 1.57
CA VAL A 244 8.48 -5.21 2.40
C VAL A 244 8.08 -5.20 3.86
N LYS A 245 8.22 -6.35 4.51
CA LYS A 245 7.78 -6.56 5.90
C LYS A 245 8.93 -6.68 6.89
N ALA A 246 10.18 -6.64 6.43
CA ALA A 246 11.36 -6.72 7.27
C ALA A 246 12.33 -5.58 6.97
N LEU A 247 12.88 -4.97 8.01
CA LEU A 247 13.84 -3.89 7.91
C LEU A 247 15.24 -4.41 7.58
N THR A 248 15.91 -3.70 6.68
CA THR A 248 17.35 -3.81 6.45
C THR A 248 18.01 -2.45 6.75
N PRO A 249 19.31 -2.38 7.06
CA PRO A 249 20.00 -1.14 7.43
C PRO A 249 19.92 -0.02 6.39
N ASP A 250 19.71 -0.35 5.12
CA ASP A 250 19.57 0.57 3.99
C ASP A 250 18.15 1.14 3.81
N ARG A 251 17.22 0.79 4.69
CA ARG A 251 15.82 1.27 4.66
C ARG A 251 15.52 2.21 5.82
N ASP A 252 14.48 3.03 5.65
CA ASP A 252 14.02 3.95 6.68
C ASP A 252 13.54 3.18 7.93
N ALA A 253 14.06 3.55 9.10
CA ALA A 253 13.77 2.86 10.37
C ALA A 253 12.40 3.20 10.96
N ASP A 254 11.69 4.20 10.41
CA ASP A 254 10.36 4.62 10.86
C ASP A 254 9.21 3.75 10.31
N MET A 255 9.53 2.68 9.54
CA MET A 255 8.57 1.73 8.98
C MET A 255 8.33 0.52 9.89
N ILE A 256 7.63 0.70 11.00
CA ILE A 256 7.39 -0.38 11.99
C ILE A 256 6.48 -1.48 11.41
N GLY A 257 5.44 -1.13 10.68
CA GLY A 257 4.50 -2.06 10.05
C GLY A 257 5.07 -2.70 8.79
N GLY A 258 5.53 -1.90 7.88
CA GLY A 258 6.08 -2.30 6.59
C GLY A 258 6.19 -1.15 5.60
N THR A 259 6.74 -1.45 4.44
CA THR A 259 6.81 -0.51 3.31
C THR A 259 6.04 -1.05 2.13
N ILE A 260 5.24 -0.20 1.50
CA ILE A 260 4.61 -0.44 0.21
C ILE A 260 5.31 0.44 -0.81
N ASP A 261 5.93 -0.15 -1.82
CA ASP A 261 6.59 0.58 -2.88
C ASP A 261 5.87 0.35 -4.22
N PHE A 262 5.29 1.39 -4.76
CA PHE A 262 4.62 1.41 -6.04
C PHE A 262 5.63 1.71 -7.14
N ARG A 263 5.89 0.72 -7.99
CA ARG A 263 6.78 0.87 -9.14
C ARG A 263 6.00 1.44 -10.32
N LEU A 264 6.44 2.59 -10.82
CA LEU A 264 5.88 3.18 -12.04
C LEU A 264 6.44 2.46 -13.28
N ARG A 265 5.70 2.55 -14.39
CA ARG A 265 6.11 1.94 -15.66
C ARG A 265 7.23 2.72 -16.31
N ASP A 266 8.12 2.02 -16.96
CA ASP A 266 9.15 2.58 -17.84
C ASP A 266 8.67 2.69 -19.28
N ALA A 267 9.34 3.52 -20.09
CA ALA A 267 9.09 3.57 -21.50
C ALA A 267 9.60 2.28 -22.19
N PRO A 268 8.72 1.47 -22.81
CA PRO A 268 9.13 0.31 -23.58
C PRO A 268 9.84 0.72 -24.87
N ASP A 269 10.46 -0.22 -25.55
CA ASP A 269 11.10 0.02 -26.85
C ASP A 269 10.05 0.29 -27.92
N GLY A 270 10.33 1.24 -28.81
CA GLY A 270 9.43 1.72 -29.85
C GLY A 270 8.31 2.62 -29.36
N PHE A 271 7.41 2.99 -30.27
CA PHE A 271 6.20 3.75 -29.94
C PHE A 271 5.12 2.80 -29.42
N ARG A 272 4.52 3.16 -28.30
CA ARG A 272 3.32 2.48 -27.77
C ARG A 272 2.29 3.48 -27.29
N SER A 273 1.03 3.13 -27.54
CA SER A 273 -0.14 3.83 -27.02
C SER A 273 -1.05 2.81 -26.35
N ASP A 274 -1.57 3.17 -25.18
CA ASP A 274 -2.56 2.37 -24.44
C ASP A 274 -3.71 3.30 -24.09
N VAL A 275 -4.93 2.93 -24.54
CA VAL A 275 -6.16 3.65 -24.21
C VAL A 275 -7.09 2.69 -23.50
N ARG A 276 -7.55 3.05 -22.31
CA ARG A 276 -8.51 2.26 -21.56
C ARG A 276 -9.69 3.14 -21.18
N LEU A 277 -10.88 2.68 -21.52
CA LEU A 277 -12.14 3.29 -21.13
C LEU A 277 -12.95 2.25 -20.36
N GLN A 278 -13.47 2.63 -19.22
CA GLN A 278 -14.29 1.77 -18.37
C GLN A 278 -15.53 2.53 -17.93
N THR A 279 -16.63 1.82 -17.80
CA THR A 279 -17.88 2.34 -17.22
C THR A 279 -18.48 1.29 -16.31
N GLY A 280 -19.32 1.72 -15.39
CA GLY A 280 -20.02 0.86 -14.44
C GLY A 280 -21.39 1.42 -14.08
N TYR A 281 -22.33 0.51 -13.89
CA TYR A 281 -23.70 0.80 -13.47
C TYR A 281 -23.85 0.55 -11.97
N SER A 282 -24.44 1.51 -11.25
CA SER A 282 -24.84 1.36 -9.85
C SER A 282 -26.29 0.89 -9.79
N GLY A 283 -26.53 -0.33 -9.31
CA GLY A 283 -27.90 -0.86 -9.16
C GLY A 283 -28.69 -0.13 -8.08
N GLN A 284 -28.03 0.34 -7.01
CA GLN A 284 -28.69 1.08 -5.93
C GLN A 284 -29.18 2.47 -6.39
N GLN A 285 -28.34 3.17 -7.16
CA GLN A 285 -28.66 4.51 -7.65
C GLN A 285 -29.32 4.51 -9.03
N GLU A 286 -29.44 3.35 -9.66
CA GLU A 286 -30.00 3.16 -11.00
C GLU A 286 -29.37 4.04 -12.10
N VAL A 287 -28.05 4.35 -11.95
CA VAL A 287 -27.33 5.25 -12.87
C VAL A 287 -26.01 4.64 -13.36
N LEU A 288 -25.51 5.15 -14.48
CA LEU A 288 -24.14 4.95 -14.91
C LEU A 288 -23.21 5.81 -14.03
N GLY A 289 -22.96 5.36 -12.81
CA GLY A 289 -22.28 6.12 -11.75
C GLY A 289 -20.76 6.11 -11.83
N PHE A 290 -20.19 5.21 -12.62
CA PHE A 290 -18.73 5.07 -12.73
C PHE A 290 -18.27 5.20 -14.18
N TYR A 291 -17.26 6.04 -14.42
CA TYR A 291 -16.49 6.05 -15.66
C TYR A 291 -15.03 6.44 -15.42
N LYS A 292 -14.14 5.78 -16.14
CA LYS A 292 -12.71 5.97 -16.06
C LYS A 292 -12.09 5.97 -17.45
N GLY A 293 -11.26 6.96 -17.72
CA GLY A 293 -10.45 7.07 -18.92
C GLY A 293 -8.97 7.13 -18.57
N ASN A 294 -8.16 6.34 -19.28
CA ASN A 294 -6.72 6.36 -19.20
C ASN A 294 -6.11 6.41 -20.59
N LEU A 295 -5.16 7.32 -20.79
CA LEU A 295 -4.34 7.42 -22.00
C LEU A 295 -2.88 7.39 -21.61
N GLN A 296 -2.13 6.44 -22.15
CA GLN A 296 -0.68 6.34 -22.02
C GLN A 296 -0.01 6.38 -23.39
N LEU A 297 1.00 7.21 -23.52
CA LEU A 297 1.84 7.31 -24.71
C LEU A 297 3.29 7.13 -24.30
N SER A 298 4.05 6.36 -25.07
CA SER A 298 5.47 6.18 -24.82
C SER A 298 6.26 6.01 -26.11
N GLN A 299 7.48 6.53 -26.10
CA GLN A 299 8.42 6.46 -27.22
C GLN A 299 9.85 6.46 -26.71
N ARG A 300 10.74 5.75 -27.42
CA ARG A 300 12.17 5.88 -27.24
C ARG A 300 12.84 6.60 -28.41
N PHE A 301 13.82 7.44 -28.09
CA PHE A 301 14.57 8.28 -29.02
C PHE A 301 16.06 7.99 -28.92
N PHE A 302 16.84 8.51 -29.88
CA PHE A 302 18.32 8.47 -29.90
C PHE A 302 18.88 7.03 -29.79
N GLY A 303 18.38 6.11 -30.62
CA GLY A 303 18.80 4.72 -30.59
C GLY A 303 18.43 4.02 -29.29
N ASN A 304 17.22 4.22 -28.82
CA ASN A 304 16.63 3.66 -27.60
C ASN A 304 17.26 4.16 -26.28
N ARG A 305 18.07 5.24 -26.33
CA ARG A 305 18.69 5.77 -25.12
C ARG A 305 17.75 6.59 -24.26
N LEU A 306 16.95 7.49 -24.85
CA LEU A 306 15.99 8.33 -24.14
C LEU A 306 14.59 7.73 -24.25
N GLY A 307 14.05 7.26 -23.14
CA GLY A 307 12.65 6.86 -23.00
C GLY A 307 11.81 8.02 -22.47
N VAL A 308 10.65 8.23 -23.08
CA VAL A 308 9.62 9.19 -22.65
C VAL A 308 8.31 8.44 -22.52
N LEU A 309 7.68 8.51 -21.35
CA LEU A 309 6.35 7.98 -21.10
C LEU A 309 5.51 9.06 -20.44
N GLY A 310 4.40 9.39 -21.06
CA GLY A 310 3.37 10.27 -20.53
C GLY A 310 2.07 9.52 -20.32
N GLN A 311 1.41 9.76 -19.22
CA GLN A 311 0.12 9.16 -18.90
C GLN A 311 -0.79 10.20 -18.26
N VAL A 312 -2.07 10.15 -18.64
CA VAL A 312 -3.15 10.93 -18.02
C VAL A 312 -4.32 10.01 -17.72
N ASN A 313 -5.02 10.27 -16.62
CA ASN A 313 -6.23 9.56 -16.26
C ASN A 313 -7.26 10.49 -15.65
N VAL A 314 -8.51 10.19 -15.92
CA VAL A 314 -9.69 10.85 -15.36
C VAL A 314 -10.65 9.78 -14.88
N GLU A 315 -11.33 10.04 -13.77
CA GLU A 315 -12.29 9.09 -13.19
C GLU A 315 -13.39 9.88 -12.48
N ARG A 316 -14.62 9.41 -12.64
CA ARG A 316 -15.75 9.74 -11.78
C ARG A 316 -16.28 8.46 -11.16
N ALA A 317 -16.49 8.45 -9.86
CA ALA A 317 -17.06 7.33 -9.14
C ALA A 317 -18.18 7.83 -8.23
N ASP A 318 -19.36 7.29 -8.41
CA ASP A 318 -20.46 7.43 -7.47
C ASP A 318 -20.26 6.43 -6.33
N ARG A 319 -20.17 6.96 -5.11
CA ARG A 319 -19.95 6.21 -3.87
C ARG A 319 -21.09 6.43 -2.87
N SER A 320 -22.23 6.81 -3.39
CA SER A 320 -23.45 6.97 -2.60
C SER A 320 -23.80 5.67 -1.89
N SER A 321 -24.34 5.78 -0.69
CA SER A 321 -24.63 4.60 0.15
C SER A 321 -25.59 4.92 1.27
N ASP A 322 -26.46 3.98 1.54
CA ASP A 322 -27.26 3.94 2.76
C ASP A 322 -26.46 3.33 3.89
N VAL A 323 -26.53 3.92 5.06
CA VAL A 323 -25.78 3.47 6.23
C VAL A 323 -26.71 3.29 7.42
N PHE A 324 -26.63 2.11 8.01
CA PHE A 324 -27.25 1.78 9.27
C PHE A 324 -26.15 1.48 10.29
N SER A 325 -26.17 2.17 11.42
CA SER A 325 -25.21 1.89 12.50
C SER A 325 -25.86 2.02 13.86
N ALA A 326 -25.54 1.09 14.76
CA ALA A 326 -26.03 1.10 16.15
C ALA A 326 -24.85 1.18 17.12
N GLY A 327 -24.98 2.03 18.11
CA GLY A 327 -24.07 2.11 19.25
C GLY A 327 -24.67 1.37 20.45
N TYR A 328 -23.87 0.51 21.07
CA TYR A 328 -24.32 -0.29 22.19
C TYR A 328 -23.61 0.13 23.46
N ASN A 329 -24.38 0.22 24.57
CA ASN A 329 -23.88 0.39 25.92
C ASN A 329 -23.89 -0.98 26.61
N ARG A 330 -22.85 -1.25 27.38
CA ARG A 330 -22.88 -2.37 28.30
C ARG A 330 -23.69 -1.96 29.52
N ASP A 331 -24.63 -2.79 29.92
CA ASP A 331 -25.33 -2.61 31.19
C ASP A 331 -24.31 -2.50 32.34
N GLN A 332 -24.44 -1.45 33.16
CA GLN A 332 -23.52 -1.18 34.28
C GLN A 332 -23.89 -1.97 35.54
N VAL A 333 -24.85 -2.87 35.46
CA VAL A 333 -25.25 -3.72 36.58
C VAL A 333 -24.06 -4.62 36.95
N THR A 334 -23.78 -4.71 38.23
CA THR A 334 -22.80 -5.66 38.78
C THR A 334 -23.31 -7.07 38.50
N LEU A 335 -22.65 -7.74 37.55
CA LEU A 335 -23.00 -9.11 37.16
C LEU A 335 -22.57 -10.08 38.26
N GLU A 336 -23.43 -11.01 38.62
CA GLU A 336 -23.05 -12.18 39.41
C GLU A 336 -22.20 -13.14 38.58
N GLU A 337 -21.43 -14.01 39.27
CA GLU A 337 -20.52 -14.95 38.59
C GLU A 337 -21.32 -15.91 37.69
N GLY A 338 -21.12 -15.82 36.38
CA GLY A 338 -21.83 -16.61 35.36
C GLY A 338 -22.95 -15.89 34.60
N GLU A 339 -23.26 -14.66 34.94
CA GLU A 339 -24.21 -13.85 34.18
C GLU A 339 -23.60 -13.28 32.90
N THR A 340 -24.37 -13.29 31.81
CA THR A 340 -23.96 -12.67 30.55
C THR A 340 -24.35 -11.19 30.57
N PRO A 341 -23.41 -10.26 30.26
CA PRO A 341 -23.73 -8.83 30.16
C PRO A 341 -24.82 -8.60 29.10
N ARG A 342 -25.82 -7.82 29.44
CA ARG A 342 -26.81 -7.34 28.45
C ARG A 342 -26.20 -6.17 27.68
N LEU A 343 -26.45 -6.13 26.38
CA LEU A 343 -26.13 -5.00 25.53
C LEU A 343 -27.41 -4.21 25.32
N GLU A 344 -27.38 -2.94 25.66
CA GLU A 344 -28.45 -1.99 25.40
C GLU A 344 -28.07 -1.09 24.22
N ILE A 345 -29.05 -0.76 23.39
CA ILE A 345 -28.85 0.20 22.32
C ILE A 345 -28.77 1.60 22.94
N GLY A 346 -27.65 2.26 22.81
CA GLY A 346 -27.47 3.66 23.26
C GLY A 346 -27.83 4.67 22.20
N SER A 347 -27.58 4.31 20.93
CA SER A 347 -27.90 5.14 19.77
C SER A 347 -28.10 4.30 18.52
N LEU A 348 -28.91 4.80 17.61
CA LEU A 348 -29.09 4.26 16.27
C LEU A 348 -28.95 5.41 15.28
N ASN A 349 -28.15 5.23 14.23
CA ASN A 349 -28.00 6.20 13.17
C ASN A 349 -28.35 5.60 11.82
N LEU A 350 -29.28 6.24 11.12
CA LEU A 350 -29.61 6.02 9.72
C LEU A 350 -29.04 7.18 8.93
N SER A 351 -28.37 6.94 7.82
CA SER A 351 -27.93 8.02 6.96
C SER A 351 -27.92 7.64 5.49
N ASP A 352 -28.53 8.46 4.67
CA ASP A 352 -28.43 8.47 3.22
C ASP A 352 -27.29 9.42 2.84
N ARG A 353 -26.29 8.89 2.15
CA ARG A 353 -25.10 9.63 1.73
C ARG A 353 -24.96 9.59 0.23
N THR A 354 -25.05 10.74 -0.42
CA THR A 354 -24.63 10.93 -1.79
C THR A 354 -23.18 11.39 -1.80
N GLU A 355 -22.27 10.62 -2.39
CA GLU A 355 -20.86 10.95 -2.50
C GLU A 355 -20.34 10.72 -3.91
N ILE A 356 -19.91 11.80 -4.57
CA ILE A 356 -19.29 11.76 -5.89
C ILE A 356 -17.80 12.04 -5.76
N ARG A 357 -16.99 11.16 -6.34
CA ARG A 357 -15.53 11.30 -6.41
C ARG A 357 -15.07 11.59 -7.82
N HIS A 358 -14.38 12.71 -7.99
CA HIS A 358 -13.68 13.04 -9.22
C HIS A 358 -12.18 12.90 -9.01
N ARG A 359 -11.52 12.12 -9.88
CA ARG A 359 -10.07 11.93 -9.84
C ARG A 359 -9.44 12.36 -11.15
N TYR A 360 -8.39 13.16 -11.02
CA TYR A 360 -7.57 13.63 -12.14
C TYR A 360 -6.12 13.30 -11.83
N GLY A 361 -5.38 12.87 -12.82
CA GLY A 361 -3.97 12.61 -12.57
C GLY A 361 -3.17 12.36 -13.83
N GLY A 362 -1.87 12.37 -13.63
CA GLY A 362 -0.93 12.07 -14.69
C GLY A 362 0.44 11.73 -14.16
N SER A 363 1.27 11.21 -15.04
CA SER A 363 2.69 10.99 -14.79
C SER A 363 3.50 11.26 -16.05
N LEU A 364 4.72 11.75 -15.83
CA LEU A 364 5.75 11.90 -16.86
C LEU A 364 7.00 11.18 -16.38
N ILE A 365 7.48 10.24 -17.18
CA ILE A 365 8.71 9.48 -16.90
C ILE A 365 9.66 9.71 -18.05
N LEU A 366 10.87 10.19 -17.72
CA LEU A 366 11.98 10.34 -18.63
C LEU A 366 13.11 9.45 -18.13
N ASP A 367 13.53 8.49 -18.92
CA ASP A 367 14.66 7.64 -18.57
C ASP A 367 15.76 7.71 -19.64
N TYR A 368 16.99 7.80 -19.20
CA TYR A 368 18.15 7.82 -20.09
C TYR A 368 19.08 6.65 -19.78
N ARG A 369 19.24 5.76 -20.75
CA ARG A 369 20.15 4.61 -20.68
C ARG A 369 21.57 5.05 -21.03
N LEU A 370 22.47 4.90 -20.08
CA LEU A 370 23.91 5.11 -20.23
C LEU A 370 24.61 3.75 -20.49
N PRO A 371 25.81 3.73 -21.06
CA PRO A 371 26.57 2.47 -21.22
C PRO A 371 26.83 1.73 -19.90
N ASN A 372 26.88 2.47 -18.81
CA ASN A 372 27.21 1.97 -17.46
C ASN A 372 26.09 2.22 -16.44
N GLY A 373 24.84 2.39 -16.89
CA GLY A 373 23.74 2.59 -15.98
C GLY A 373 22.58 3.37 -16.57
N ARG A 374 21.74 3.91 -15.68
CA ARG A 374 20.49 4.59 -16.03
C ARG A 374 20.26 5.80 -15.12
N ILE A 375 19.71 6.86 -15.69
CA ILE A 375 19.17 8.01 -14.95
C ILE A 375 17.69 8.12 -15.31
N GLN A 376 16.83 8.35 -14.32
CA GLN A 376 15.40 8.50 -14.51
C GLN A 376 14.89 9.73 -13.75
N PHE A 377 14.08 10.51 -14.43
CA PHE A 377 13.21 11.50 -13.81
C PHE A 377 11.78 10.99 -13.87
N SER A 378 11.07 11.02 -12.76
CA SER A 378 9.64 10.70 -12.68
C SER A 378 8.88 11.81 -12.00
N ASN A 379 7.80 12.23 -12.63
CA ASN A 379 6.79 13.12 -12.08
C ASN A 379 5.48 12.34 -11.94
N PHE A 380 4.79 12.55 -10.83
CA PHE A 380 3.49 11.98 -10.53
C PHE A 380 2.63 13.07 -9.90
N PHE A 381 1.43 13.27 -10.46
CA PHE A 381 0.43 14.20 -9.93
C PHE A 381 -0.93 13.50 -9.83
N ARG A 382 -1.65 13.75 -8.75
CA ARG A 382 -3.00 13.27 -8.54
C ARG A 382 -3.81 14.28 -7.74
N ARG A 383 -5.07 14.48 -8.18
CA ARG A 383 -6.11 15.23 -7.45
C ARG A 383 -7.33 14.34 -7.25
N LEU A 384 -7.90 14.39 -6.07
CA LEU A 384 -9.18 13.79 -5.71
C LEU A 384 -10.08 14.88 -5.14
N ASN A 385 -11.20 15.13 -5.78
CA ASN A 385 -12.31 15.93 -5.24
C ASN A 385 -13.40 14.95 -4.78
N ARG A 386 -13.89 15.16 -3.57
CA ARG A 386 -15.04 14.44 -2.99
C ARG A 386 -16.12 15.45 -2.63
N ASP A 387 -17.26 15.32 -3.28
CA ASP A 387 -18.48 16.08 -2.99
C ASP A 387 -19.42 15.15 -2.23
N GLU A 388 -19.82 15.49 -1.02
CA GLU A 388 -20.68 14.67 -0.15
C GLU A 388 -21.84 15.50 0.37
N VAL A 389 -23.05 14.99 0.13
CA VAL A 389 -24.26 15.41 0.84
C VAL A 389 -24.78 14.21 1.63
N ARG A 390 -25.05 14.40 2.92
CA ARG A 390 -25.50 13.34 3.79
C ARG A 390 -26.71 13.78 4.59
N PHE A 391 -27.80 13.06 4.46
CA PHE A 391 -28.96 13.15 5.35
C PHE A 391 -28.80 12.12 6.46
N SER A 392 -29.15 12.48 7.67
CA SER A 392 -29.02 11.57 8.82
C SER A 392 -30.21 11.70 9.75
N LYS A 393 -30.57 10.56 10.35
CA LYS A 393 -31.55 10.47 11.44
C LYS A 393 -30.93 9.68 12.58
N ASN A 394 -30.65 10.36 13.66
CA ASN A 394 -29.94 9.81 14.81
C ASN A 394 -30.87 9.71 16.01
N TYR A 395 -31.09 8.52 16.50
CA TYR A 395 -31.91 8.21 17.67
C TYR A 395 -31.01 8.15 18.90
N GLY A 396 -31.11 9.15 19.75
CA GLY A 396 -30.38 9.25 21.03
C GLY A 396 -31.22 8.71 22.18
N LEU A 397 -31.03 7.44 22.52
CA LEU A 397 -31.96 6.75 23.46
C LEU A 397 -31.79 7.26 24.90
N GLY A 398 -30.59 7.54 25.34
CA GLY A 398 -30.30 8.11 26.66
C GLY A 398 -30.97 9.48 26.88
N GLY A 399 -31.01 10.32 25.85
CA GLY A 399 -31.70 11.61 25.85
C GLY A 399 -33.16 11.57 25.43
N ARG A 400 -33.62 10.43 24.95
CA ARG A 400 -34.96 10.25 24.31
C ARG A 400 -35.19 11.28 23.21
N THR A 401 -34.20 11.50 22.37
CA THR A 401 -34.22 12.49 21.29
C THR A 401 -34.06 11.84 19.94
N VAL A 402 -34.59 12.49 18.91
CA VAL A 402 -34.18 12.21 17.53
C VAL A 402 -33.57 13.48 16.95
N THR A 403 -32.40 13.32 16.31
CA THR A 403 -31.73 14.40 15.60
C THR A 403 -31.76 14.10 14.11
N TYR A 404 -32.28 15.03 13.33
CA TYR A 404 -32.25 15.02 11.88
C TYR A 404 -31.13 15.94 11.43
N GLY A 405 -30.28 15.48 10.52
CA GLY A 405 -29.11 16.23 10.08
C GLY A 405 -28.98 16.28 8.57
N ILE A 406 -28.42 17.39 8.10
CA ILE A 406 -27.85 17.50 6.76
C ILE A 406 -26.42 17.95 6.87
N ARG A 407 -25.53 17.31 6.13
CA ARG A 407 -24.15 17.72 5.99
C ARG A 407 -23.79 17.85 4.52
N ASP A 408 -23.24 18.99 4.15
CA ASP A 408 -22.78 19.31 2.81
C ASP A 408 -21.30 19.68 2.88
N ARG A 409 -20.43 18.92 2.18
CA ARG A 409 -18.99 19.18 2.22
C ARG A 409 -18.27 18.84 0.93
N GLU A 410 -17.19 19.57 0.69
CA GLU A 410 -16.20 19.27 -0.33
C GLU A 410 -14.84 18.97 0.32
N ILE A 411 -14.15 17.95 -0.17
CA ILE A 411 -12.78 17.62 0.24
C ILE A 411 -11.92 17.48 -1.00
N ILE A 412 -10.89 18.30 -1.10
CA ILE A 412 -9.91 18.32 -2.19
C ILE A 412 -8.60 17.78 -1.64
N SER A 413 -8.06 16.75 -2.26
CA SER A 413 -6.77 16.18 -1.90
C SER A 413 -5.85 16.11 -3.11
N ASP A 414 -4.64 16.65 -2.98
CA ASP A 414 -3.61 16.69 -4.02
C ASP A 414 -2.35 15.98 -3.57
N VAL A 415 -1.70 15.28 -4.49
CA VAL A 415 -0.36 14.74 -4.31
C VAL A 415 0.47 15.04 -5.55
N LEU A 416 1.64 15.63 -5.35
CA LEU A 416 2.67 15.84 -6.37
C LEU A 416 3.96 15.22 -5.88
N SER A 417 4.61 14.42 -6.72
CA SER A 417 5.95 13.88 -6.45
C SER A 417 6.84 14.01 -7.67
N ASN A 418 8.04 14.54 -7.47
CA ASN A 418 9.10 14.64 -8.46
C ASN A 418 10.32 13.89 -7.94
N THR A 419 10.85 12.96 -8.72
CA THR A 419 12.01 12.16 -8.34
C THR A 419 13.02 12.10 -9.46
N LEU A 420 14.26 12.42 -9.16
CA LEU A 420 15.42 12.14 -10.00
C LEU A 420 16.23 11.03 -9.33
N GLN A 421 16.42 9.94 -10.02
CA GLN A 421 17.18 8.79 -9.52
C GLN A 421 18.12 8.23 -10.59
N GLY A 422 19.15 7.54 -10.17
CA GLY A 422 20.06 6.86 -11.09
C GLY A 422 20.77 5.70 -10.42
N ASN A 423 21.11 4.73 -11.27
CA ASN A 423 21.96 3.59 -10.95
C ASN A 423 23.12 3.61 -11.95
N LEU A 424 24.34 3.70 -11.45
CA LEU A 424 25.55 3.81 -12.27
C LEU A 424 26.60 2.81 -11.81
N ARG A 425 27.28 2.17 -12.75
CA ARG A 425 28.47 1.38 -12.48
C ARG A 425 29.70 2.23 -12.69
N VAL A 426 30.48 2.46 -11.63
CA VAL A 426 31.70 3.27 -11.63
C VAL A 426 32.85 2.49 -10.99
N ALA A 427 33.88 2.22 -11.75
CA ALA A 427 35.09 1.52 -11.27
C ALA A 427 34.81 0.19 -10.55
N GLY A 428 33.86 -0.61 -11.07
CA GLY A 428 33.48 -1.91 -10.50
C GLY A 428 32.55 -1.84 -9.29
N SER A 429 32.13 -0.65 -8.87
CA SER A 429 31.15 -0.41 -7.82
C SER A 429 29.84 0.05 -8.43
N GLU A 430 28.72 -0.19 -7.74
CA GLU A 430 27.40 0.30 -8.09
C GLU A 430 27.05 1.50 -7.22
N LEU A 431 26.68 2.60 -7.86
CA LEU A 431 26.25 3.83 -7.23
C LEU A 431 24.75 4.04 -7.52
N ASP A 432 23.92 3.98 -6.49
CA ASP A 432 22.52 4.41 -6.54
C ASP A 432 22.41 5.78 -5.91
N PHE A 433 21.67 6.68 -6.55
CA PHE A 433 21.35 7.98 -5.97
C PHE A 433 19.90 8.35 -6.27
N ALA A 434 19.29 9.11 -5.37
CA ALA A 434 17.97 9.66 -5.58
C ALA A 434 17.84 11.03 -4.91
N ALA A 435 17.09 11.91 -5.55
CA ALA A 435 16.63 13.17 -4.99
C ALA A 435 15.14 13.30 -5.29
N SER A 436 14.32 13.61 -4.27
CA SER A 436 12.88 13.73 -4.42
C SER A 436 12.34 14.97 -3.73
N HIS A 437 11.29 15.53 -4.33
CA HIS A 437 10.45 16.57 -3.77
C HIS A 437 8.99 16.12 -3.91
N ALA A 438 8.29 16.00 -2.79
CA ALA A 438 6.90 15.60 -2.77
C ALA A 438 6.07 16.57 -1.91
N VAL A 439 4.83 16.80 -2.32
CA VAL A 439 3.87 17.64 -1.62
C VAL A 439 2.53 16.92 -1.62
N ALA A 440 1.90 16.86 -0.46
CA ALA A 440 0.50 16.51 -0.33
C ALA A 440 -0.25 17.69 0.29
N HIS A 441 -1.45 17.91 -0.18
CA HIS A 441 -2.34 18.94 0.29
C HIS A 441 -3.74 18.36 0.45
N GLN A 442 -4.41 18.68 1.55
CA GLN A 442 -5.84 18.42 1.74
C GLN A 442 -6.50 19.71 2.17
N ASP A 443 -7.48 20.11 1.39
CA ASP A 443 -8.31 21.28 1.64
C ASP A 443 -9.76 20.83 1.81
N ARG A 444 -10.43 21.41 2.78
CA ARG A 444 -11.86 21.29 2.97
C ARG A 444 -12.42 22.72 2.98
N PRO A 445 -12.76 23.24 1.80
CA PRO A 445 -13.15 24.65 1.66
C PRO A 445 -14.46 24.94 2.38
N TYR A 446 -15.35 23.95 2.45
CA TYR A 446 -16.56 24.03 3.26
C TYR A 446 -16.96 22.64 3.77
N ASP A 447 -17.65 22.65 4.90
CA ASP A 447 -18.25 21.47 5.53
C ASP A 447 -19.35 22.02 6.45
N ASN A 448 -20.54 22.16 5.89
CA ASN A 448 -21.71 22.69 6.56
C ASN A 448 -22.52 21.54 7.18
N GLU A 449 -22.80 21.61 8.46
CA GLU A 449 -23.62 20.62 9.16
C GLU A 449 -24.72 21.31 9.96
N PHE A 450 -25.97 20.94 9.69
CA PHE A 450 -27.13 21.46 10.39
C PHE A 450 -27.87 20.32 11.08
N GLU A 451 -28.33 20.57 12.29
CA GLU A 451 -29.03 19.62 13.09
C GLU A 451 -30.37 20.17 13.57
N PHE A 452 -31.41 19.34 13.44
CA PHE A 452 -32.75 19.57 13.97
C PHE A 452 -33.03 18.57 15.07
N LEU A 453 -33.59 19.01 16.17
CA LEU A 453 -33.80 18.21 17.37
C LEU A 453 -35.30 18.02 17.66
N GLU A 454 -35.69 16.76 17.76
CA GLU A 454 -36.96 16.32 18.32
C GLU A 454 -36.75 15.95 19.79
N LEU A 455 -37.40 16.66 20.70
CA LEU A 455 -37.36 16.38 22.13
C LEU A 455 -38.46 15.41 22.53
N ALA A 456 -38.22 14.60 23.58
CA ALA A 456 -39.18 13.61 24.08
C ALA A 456 -39.72 12.69 22.98
N ALA A 457 -38.88 12.35 22.02
CA ALA A 457 -39.19 11.53 20.84
C ALA A 457 -39.64 10.10 21.18
N PHE A 458 -39.36 9.64 22.40
CA PHE A 458 -39.71 8.31 22.88
C PHE A 458 -40.53 8.37 24.17
N THR A 459 -41.38 7.36 24.38
CA THR A 459 -42.07 7.14 25.64
C THR A 459 -41.11 6.62 26.73
N PRO A 460 -41.42 6.80 28.03
CA PRO A 460 -40.58 6.31 29.12
C PRO A 460 -40.35 4.82 29.20
N ASP A 461 -41.23 4.03 28.59
CA ASP A 461 -41.25 2.58 28.56
C ASP A 461 -40.57 1.96 27.32
N LEU A 462 -39.75 2.76 26.63
CA LEU A 462 -38.97 2.28 25.49
C LEU A 462 -38.04 1.13 25.93
N ILE A 463 -38.14 0.01 25.23
CA ILE A 463 -37.30 -1.17 25.45
C ILE A 463 -36.07 -1.06 24.59
N VAL A 464 -34.87 -1.03 25.21
CA VAL A 464 -33.55 -0.80 24.55
C VAL A 464 -32.71 -2.06 24.45
N ASP A 465 -33.16 -3.19 24.98
CA ASP A 465 -32.48 -4.50 24.92
C ASP A 465 -33.00 -5.42 23.80
N GLN A 466 -33.85 -4.87 22.93
CA GLN A 466 -34.32 -5.53 21.71
C GLN A 466 -33.42 -5.21 20.52
N GLY A 467 -33.72 -5.83 19.37
CA GLY A 467 -32.99 -5.52 18.12
C GLY A 467 -33.15 -4.05 17.71
N PRO A 468 -32.15 -3.48 17.02
CA PRO A 468 -32.15 -2.06 16.63
C PRO A 468 -33.30 -1.68 15.68
N GLU A 469 -33.91 -2.64 14.99
CA GLU A 469 -35.07 -2.46 14.09
C GLU A 469 -36.33 -1.97 14.78
N VAL A 470 -36.42 -2.15 16.08
CA VAL A 470 -37.61 -1.72 16.87
C VAL A 470 -37.58 -0.21 17.18
N ILE A 471 -36.39 0.37 17.24
CA ILE A 471 -36.20 1.77 17.66
C ILE A 471 -36.88 2.77 16.73
N PRO A 472 -36.75 2.71 15.38
CA PRO A 472 -37.44 3.64 14.49
C PRO A 472 -38.96 3.61 14.63
N GLN A 473 -39.52 2.43 14.87
CA GLN A 473 -40.97 2.23 15.03
C GLN A 473 -41.52 2.81 16.35
N SER A 474 -40.65 2.99 17.35
CA SER A 474 -41.00 3.52 18.66
C SER A 474 -40.88 5.05 18.74
N ALA A 475 -40.30 5.69 17.72
CA ALA A 475 -40.14 7.14 17.66
C ALA A 475 -41.43 7.83 17.25
N LYS A 476 -41.73 8.99 17.83
CA LYS A 476 -42.95 9.75 17.58
C LYS A 476 -42.93 10.48 16.24
N ASN A 477 -41.77 10.91 15.78
CA ASN A 477 -41.56 11.65 14.52
C ASN A 477 -42.44 12.92 14.41
N ILE A 478 -42.39 13.80 15.41
CA ILE A 478 -43.18 15.06 15.48
C ILE A 478 -42.43 16.15 14.73
N LEU A 479 -42.53 16.17 13.41
CA LEU A 479 -41.73 17.01 12.54
C LEU A 479 -41.99 18.51 12.67
N ASP A 480 -43.21 18.91 12.97
CA ASP A 480 -43.63 20.29 13.16
C ASP A 480 -43.13 20.93 14.47
N GLU A 481 -42.80 20.11 15.47
CA GLU A 481 -42.15 20.56 16.70
C GLU A 481 -40.62 20.27 16.71
N THR A 482 -40.13 19.53 15.70
CA THR A 482 -38.70 19.30 15.51
C THR A 482 -38.05 20.59 14.98
N HIS A 483 -37.04 21.11 15.68
CA HIS A 483 -36.57 22.44 15.45
C HIS A 483 -35.07 22.51 15.16
N LEU A 484 -34.64 23.53 14.40
CA LEU A 484 -33.25 23.82 14.10
C LEU A 484 -32.51 24.13 15.42
N ARG A 485 -31.55 23.28 15.75
CA ARG A 485 -30.78 23.35 16.99
C ARG A 485 -29.41 23.95 16.79
N ASN A 486 -28.67 23.48 15.77
CA ASN A 486 -27.26 23.75 15.60
C ASN A 486 -26.90 23.88 14.12
N GLY A 487 -25.99 24.80 13.85
CA GLY A 487 -25.32 24.90 12.55
C GLY A 487 -23.83 25.04 12.77
N ASP A 488 -23.07 24.19 12.14
CA ASP A 488 -21.61 24.15 12.18
C ASP A 488 -21.04 24.34 10.77
N HIS A 489 -19.97 25.12 10.69
CA HIS A 489 -19.15 25.26 9.50
C HIS A 489 -17.70 24.93 9.83
N TYR A 490 -17.12 23.97 9.14
CA TYR A 490 -15.74 23.53 9.34
C TYR A 490 -14.90 23.81 8.09
N GLY A 491 -13.65 24.19 8.30
CA GLY A 491 -12.63 24.26 7.28
C GLY A 491 -11.36 23.54 7.74
N ILE A 492 -10.66 22.91 6.81
CA ILE A 492 -9.35 22.29 7.07
C ILE A 492 -8.42 22.62 5.92
N ASN A 493 -7.21 23.07 6.26
CA ASN A 493 -6.11 23.20 5.33
C ASN A 493 -4.90 22.44 5.90
N ASN A 494 -4.59 21.28 5.32
CA ASN A 494 -3.46 20.45 5.73
C ASN A 494 -2.48 20.32 4.58
N GLN A 495 -1.20 20.58 4.84
CA GLN A 495 -0.13 20.46 3.86
C GLN A 495 1.05 19.68 4.44
N GLU A 496 1.59 18.74 3.67
CA GLU A 496 2.85 18.08 3.98
C GLU A 496 3.80 18.20 2.78
N ARG A 497 5.03 18.65 3.02
CA ARG A 497 6.11 18.72 2.03
C ARG A 497 7.28 17.89 2.50
N ASP A 498 7.80 17.05 1.62
CA ASP A 498 8.98 16.19 1.85
C ASP A 498 10.04 16.47 0.79
N LEU A 499 11.27 16.71 1.23
CA LEU A 499 12.45 16.83 0.37
C LEU A 499 13.46 15.80 0.85
N SER A 500 13.92 14.91 -0.02
CA SER A 500 14.93 13.91 0.33
C SER A 500 16.03 13.79 -0.72
N ALA A 501 17.22 13.43 -0.25
CA ALA A 501 18.35 13.04 -1.07
C ALA A 501 19.05 11.84 -0.45
N SER A 502 19.43 10.87 -1.26
CA SER A 502 20.13 9.68 -0.81
C SER A 502 21.15 9.19 -1.83
N PHE A 503 22.17 8.51 -1.34
CA PHE A 503 23.06 7.74 -2.18
C PHE A 503 23.45 6.43 -1.49
N ASN A 504 23.75 5.40 -2.28
CA ASN A 504 24.24 4.11 -1.84
C ASN A 504 25.40 3.71 -2.77
N LEU A 505 26.49 3.26 -2.20
CA LEU A 505 27.63 2.72 -2.94
C LEU A 505 27.83 1.26 -2.52
N ARG A 506 27.68 0.35 -3.48
CA ARG A 506 27.91 -1.08 -3.30
C ARG A 506 29.19 -1.48 -4.03
N THR A 507 30.14 -2.02 -3.30
CA THR A 507 31.43 -2.44 -3.85
C THR A 507 31.59 -3.94 -3.62
N PRO A 508 31.58 -4.78 -4.67
CA PRO A 508 31.86 -6.20 -4.53
C PRO A 508 33.33 -6.40 -4.20
N PHE A 509 33.63 -7.39 -3.39
CA PHE A 509 34.99 -7.77 -3.05
C PHE A 509 35.19 -9.29 -3.09
N VAL A 510 36.45 -9.67 -3.30
CA VAL A 510 36.89 -11.04 -3.27
C VAL A 510 38.17 -11.12 -2.44
N LEU A 511 38.11 -11.79 -1.29
CA LEU A 511 39.27 -12.03 -0.43
C LEU A 511 39.74 -13.47 -0.60
N GLY A 512 40.87 -13.65 -1.30
CA GLY A 512 41.39 -14.96 -1.61
C GLY A 512 40.43 -15.82 -2.42
N ARG A 513 40.51 -17.16 -2.24
CA ARG A 513 39.69 -18.14 -3.00
C ARG A 513 38.40 -18.56 -2.30
N LYS A 514 38.14 -18.10 -1.08
CA LYS A 514 37.06 -18.65 -0.23
C LYS A 514 35.98 -17.65 0.16
N ILE A 515 36.30 -16.35 0.11
CA ILE A 515 35.41 -15.30 0.62
C ILE A 515 35.10 -14.35 -0.52
N SER A 516 33.83 -14.26 -0.90
CA SER A 516 33.31 -13.22 -1.79
C SER A 516 32.12 -12.56 -1.11
N GLY A 517 31.93 -11.29 -1.33
CA GLY A 517 30.85 -10.52 -0.76
C GLY A 517 30.85 -9.11 -1.33
N TYR A 518 30.08 -8.27 -0.72
CA TYR A 518 30.08 -6.84 -1.04
C TYR A 518 30.11 -6.01 0.24
N THR A 519 30.60 -4.82 0.16
CA THR A 519 30.39 -3.76 1.15
C THR A 519 29.39 -2.76 0.58
N LYS A 520 28.47 -2.29 1.39
CA LYS A 520 27.50 -1.27 1.00
C LYS A 520 27.53 -0.13 2.00
N PHE A 521 27.68 1.09 1.51
CA PHE A 521 27.65 2.31 2.29
C PHE A 521 26.57 3.22 1.72
N GLY A 522 25.88 3.93 2.57
CA GLY A 522 24.90 4.89 2.10
C GLY A 522 24.64 6.00 3.10
N ALA A 523 24.11 7.09 2.58
CA ALA A 523 23.64 8.20 3.38
C ALA A 523 22.32 8.74 2.82
N LYS A 524 21.49 9.25 3.72
CA LYS A 524 20.19 9.87 3.41
C LYS A 524 20.01 11.14 4.22
N TYR A 525 19.54 12.17 3.54
CA TYR A 525 19.05 13.40 4.13
C TYR A 525 17.58 13.55 3.77
N ARG A 526 16.71 13.84 4.74
CA ARG A 526 15.30 14.12 4.53
C ARG A 526 14.87 15.30 5.41
N THR A 527 14.13 16.24 4.84
CA THR A 527 13.45 17.27 5.60
C THR A 527 11.97 17.25 5.24
N LYS A 528 11.14 17.23 6.25
CA LYS A 528 9.68 17.23 6.17
C LYS A 528 9.16 18.48 6.84
N GLN A 529 8.20 19.14 6.21
CA GLN A 529 7.39 20.21 6.81
C GLN A 529 5.93 19.81 6.71
N ARG A 530 5.21 19.96 7.80
CA ARG A 530 3.77 19.71 7.85
C ARG A 530 3.10 20.83 8.62
N SER A 531 1.99 21.33 8.08
CA SER A 531 1.09 22.28 8.72
C SER A 531 -0.34 21.78 8.65
N ASN A 532 -1.10 22.06 9.68
CA ASN A 532 -2.53 21.86 9.74
C ASN A 532 -3.17 23.09 10.33
N GLU A 533 -4.20 23.59 9.70
CA GLU A 533 -5.03 24.70 10.15
C GLU A 533 -6.49 24.28 10.08
N GLU A 534 -7.17 24.34 11.23
CA GLU A 534 -8.59 23.98 11.34
C GLU A 534 -9.40 25.17 11.77
N THR A 535 -10.47 25.42 11.07
CA THR A 535 -11.45 26.46 11.42
C THR A 535 -12.79 25.80 11.74
N ARG A 536 -13.46 26.32 12.74
CA ARG A 536 -14.85 26.01 13.04
C ARG A 536 -15.56 27.27 13.45
N SER A 537 -16.66 27.53 12.79
CA SER A 537 -17.64 28.49 13.25
C SER A 537 -18.98 27.78 13.47
N TYR A 538 -19.74 28.24 14.44
CA TYR A 538 -21.00 27.60 14.79
C TYR A 538 -22.02 28.62 15.31
N LEU A 539 -23.26 28.33 15.12
CA LEU A 539 -24.38 29.05 15.69
C LEU A 539 -25.24 28.04 16.48
N PRO A 540 -25.11 27.98 17.81
CA PRO A 540 -25.95 27.13 18.64
C PRO A 540 -27.29 27.79 18.89
N TYR A 541 -28.33 26.97 18.99
CA TYR A 541 -29.64 27.40 19.45
C TYR A 541 -30.30 28.47 18.57
N TYR A 542 -30.90 28.02 17.50
CA TYR A 542 -31.69 28.88 16.60
C TYR A 542 -33.04 29.25 17.24
N PHE A 543 -33.01 29.97 18.37
CA PHE A 543 -34.17 30.52 19.06
C PHE A 543 -33.94 31.99 19.41
N GLY A 544 -34.97 32.74 19.74
CA GLY A 544 -34.87 34.16 20.06
C GLY A 544 -34.19 34.95 18.93
N GLU A 545 -33.08 35.61 19.22
CA GLU A 545 -32.32 36.40 18.24
C GLU A 545 -31.76 35.53 17.11
N GLY A 546 -31.26 34.30 17.41
CA GLY A 546 -30.77 33.37 16.39
C GLY A 546 -31.83 32.99 15.37
N ALA A 547 -33.03 32.68 15.81
CA ALA A 547 -34.17 32.43 14.94
C ALA A 547 -34.55 33.65 14.09
N ASN A 548 -34.48 34.85 14.70
CA ASN A 548 -34.79 36.10 13.97
C ASN A 548 -33.75 36.39 12.88
N TYR A 549 -32.48 36.06 13.08
CA TYR A 549 -31.46 36.19 12.03
C TYR A 549 -31.75 35.28 10.84
N VAL A 550 -32.08 34.00 11.10
CA VAL A 550 -32.45 33.07 10.00
C VAL A 550 -33.71 33.54 9.30
N ARG A 551 -34.77 34.01 10.01
CA ARG A 551 -35.97 34.55 9.39
C ARG A 551 -35.65 35.79 8.53
N ALA A 552 -34.73 36.62 8.99
CA ALA A 552 -34.31 37.80 8.22
C ALA A 552 -33.53 37.44 6.93
N ALA A 553 -32.91 36.29 6.87
CA ALA A 553 -32.26 35.77 5.66
C ALA A 553 -33.27 35.34 4.58
N PHE A 554 -34.52 35.06 4.97
CA PHE A 554 -35.62 34.67 4.07
C PHE A 554 -36.79 35.68 4.13
N PRO A 555 -36.63 36.94 3.71
CA PRO A 555 -37.63 37.98 3.92
C PRO A 555 -38.94 37.73 3.16
N ASP A 556 -38.87 36.97 2.08
CA ASP A 556 -40.03 36.62 1.24
C ASP A 556 -40.69 35.28 1.61
N THR A 557 -40.14 34.58 2.61
CA THR A 557 -40.65 33.28 3.07
C THR A 557 -41.14 33.41 4.50
N ASP A 558 -42.42 33.12 4.73
CA ASP A 558 -42.95 33.08 6.08
C ASP A 558 -42.52 31.74 6.77
N LEU A 559 -41.33 31.80 7.39
CA LEU A 559 -40.81 30.68 8.14
C LEU A 559 -41.68 30.45 9.39
N GLU A 560 -42.43 29.38 9.41
CA GLU A 560 -43.27 28.98 10.53
C GLU A 560 -42.52 28.97 11.87
N ALA A 561 -43.22 28.95 12.95
CA ALA A 561 -42.61 28.83 14.27
C ALA A 561 -43.23 27.63 14.97
N THR A 562 -42.40 26.85 15.69
CA THR A 562 -42.92 25.84 16.64
C THR A 562 -43.69 26.51 17.75
N SER A 563 -44.40 25.74 18.55
CA SER A 563 -45.15 26.23 19.73
C SER A 563 -44.27 27.05 20.69
N GLN A 564 -42.97 26.86 20.66
CA GLN A 564 -41.97 27.58 21.47
C GLN A 564 -41.21 28.69 20.74
N GLY A 565 -41.56 28.99 19.48
CA GLY A 565 -40.97 30.06 18.69
C GLY A 565 -39.67 29.67 18.00
N PHE A 566 -39.30 28.40 17.93
CA PHE A 566 -38.17 27.90 17.14
C PHE A 566 -38.53 27.80 15.66
N ILE A 567 -37.52 27.59 14.82
CA ILE A 567 -37.70 27.34 13.39
C ILE A 567 -37.89 25.82 13.20
N PRO A 568 -39.02 25.37 12.69
CA PRO A 568 -39.29 23.96 12.53
C PRO A 568 -38.53 23.37 11.33
N LEU A 569 -38.28 22.06 11.39
CA LEU A 569 -37.67 21.28 10.33
C LEU A 569 -38.50 21.37 9.03
N THR A 570 -39.81 21.45 9.16
CA THR A 570 -40.75 21.53 8.04
C THR A 570 -40.50 22.72 7.11
N SER A 571 -39.84 23.78 7.60
CA SER A 571 -39.43 24.94 6.76
C SER A 571 -38.34 24.63 5.75
N PHE A 572 -37.61 23.52 5.89
CA PHE A 572 -36.44 23.16 5.08
C PHE A 572 -36.56 21.78 4.40
N LEU A 573 -37.78 21.35 4.15
CA LEU A 573 -38.02 20.06 3.49
C LEU A 573 -37.72 20.14 1.98
N ASN A 574 -37.08 19.09 1.46
CA ASN A 574 -36.95 18.86 0.04
C ASN A 574 -38.03 17.89 -0.46
N PRO A 575 -39.11 18.38 -1.07
CA PRO A 575 -40.19 17.53 -1.54
C PRO A 575 -39.81 16.67 -2.76
N ASN A 576 -38.67 16.97 -3.40
CA ASN A 576 -38.22 16.28 -4.60
C ASN A 576 -37.24 15.14 -4.31
N HIS A 577 -36.78 14.99 -3.08
CA HIS A 577 -35.88 13.91 -2.70
C HIS A 577 -36.67 12.77 -2.05
N ASP A 578 -36.76 11.65 -2.73
CA ASP A 578 -37.47 10.46 -2.25
C ASP A 578 -36.56 9.62 -1.35
N VAL A 579 -36.92 9.53 -0.08
CA VAL A 579 -36.22 8.73 0.93
C VAL A 579 -36.95 7.40 1.23
N SER A 580 -38.03 7.08 0.50
CA SER A 580 -38.86 5.90 0.75
C SER A 580 -38.18 4.56 0.48
N ASN A 581 -37.15 4.57 -0.39
CA ASN A 581 -36.40 3.38 -0.75
C ASN A 581 -35.13 3.17 0.13
N PHE A 582 -35.00 3.93 1.22
CA PHE A 582 -33.81 3.82 2.09
C PHE A 582 -33.67 2.39 2.64
N LEU A 583 -32.47 1.78 2.43
CA LEU A 583 -32.16 0.37 2.73
C LEU A 583 -33.22 -0.60 2.15
N ASP A 584 -33.53 -0.47 0.87
CA ASP A 584 -34.56 -1.25 0.16
C ASP A 584 -35.98 -1.13 0.82
N GLY A 585 -36.26 0.05 1.36
CA GLY A 585 -37.56 0.33 2.05
C GLY A 585 -37.71 -0.32 3.43
N GLN A 586 -36.62 -0.86 4.00
CA GLN A 586 -36.67 -1.50 5.33
C GLN A 586 -36.73 -0.49 6.47
N TYR A 587 -36.23 0.71 6.25
CA TYR A 587 -36.17 1.80 7.22
C TYR A 587 -36.62 3.10 6.60
N ASP A 588 -37.07 4.03 7.44
CA ASP A 588 -37.59 5.33 7.04
C ASP A 588 -36.75 6.47 7.64
N LEU A 589 -36.15 7.28 6.79
CA LEU A 589 -35.51 8.53 7.18
C LEU A 589 -36.51 9.63 7.53
N SER A 590 -37.78 9.42 7.18
CA SER A 590 -38.94 10.30 7.33
C SER A 590 -38.93 11.51 6.40
N VAL A 591 -37.79 12.19 6.25
CA VAL A 591 -37.68 13.43 5.43
C VAL A 591 -36.27 13.59 4.91
N ALA A 592 -36.16 14.31 3.77
CA ALA A 592 -34.92 14.92 3.32
C ALA A 592 -35.00 16.43 3.49
N LEU A 593 -33.88 17.03 3.84
CA LEU A 593 -33.73 18.48 3.95
C LEU A 593 -33.27 19.07 2.62
N ASP A 594 -33.66 20.30 2.33
CA ASP A 594 -33.22 21.01 1.14
C ASP A 594 -31.84 21.61 1.35
N ARG A 595 -30.87 21.12 0.58
CA ARG A 595 -29.46 21.53 0.63
C ARG A 595 -29.31 23.01 0.34
N ASP A 596 -29.98 23.50 -0.70
CA ASP A 596 -29.78 24.86 -1.18
C ASP A 596 -30.39 25.87 -0.19
N LEU A 597 -31.55 25.58 0.36
CA LEU A 597 -32.16 26.38 1.43
C LEU A 597 -31.27 26.39 2.71
N MET A 598 -30.65 25.27 3.05
CA MET A 598 -29.77 25.22 4.23
C MET A 598 -28.48 26.02 4.02
N ASN A 599 -27.90 25.97 2.82
CA ASN A 599 -26.73 26.78 2.49
C ASN A 599 -27.08 28.27 2.41
N GLU A 600 -28.25 28.64 1.86
CA GLU A 600 -28.76 30.01 1.86
C GLU A 600 -28.97 30.52 3.29
N ALA A 601 -29.52 29.68 4.17
CA ALA A 601 -29.66 30.01 5.60
C ALA A 601 -28.30 30.25 6.27
N TYR A 602 -27.28 29.48 5.94
CA TYR A 602 -25.91 29.70 6.44
C TYR A 602 -25.35 31.02 5.94
N GLU A 603 -25.39 31.26 4.63
CA GLU A 603 -24.84 32.48 4.02
C GLU A 603 -25.50 33.74 4.60
N GLY A 604 -26.82 33.72 4.82
CA GLY A 604 -27.57 34.83 5.39
C GLY A 604 -27.23 35.16 6.84
N VAL A 605 -26.62 34.26 7.59
CA VAL A 605 -26.29 34.45 9.01
C VAL A 605 -24.85 34.14 9.36
N SER A 606 -23.97 33.85 8.38
CA SER A 606 -22.59 33.43 8.61
C SER A 606 -21.76 34.44 9.41
N ASP A 607 -22.06 35.75 9.28
CA ASP A 607 -21.44 36.84 10.06
C ASP A 607 -21.80 36.82 11.56
N ARG A 608 -22.81 36.02 11.94
CA ARG A 608 -23.26 35.83 13.32
C ARG A 608 -22.74 34.56 13.97
N TYR A 609 -22.04 33.70 13.21
CA TYR A 609 -21.46 32.49 13.75
C TYR A 609 -20.33 32.81 14.72
N PHE A 610 -20.27 32.04 15.81
CA PHE A 610 -19.19 32.15 16.78
C PHE A 610 -17.98 31.35 16.28
N ILE A 611 -16.81 31.97 16.27
CA ILE A 611 -15.55 31.26 15.95
C ILE A 611 -15.14 30.40 17.13
N SER A 612 -15.02 29.12 16.93
CA SER A 612 -14.55 28.17 17.93
C SER A 612 -13.03 28.25 18.08
N LYS A 613 -12.57 28.69 19.23
CA LYS A 613 -11.15 28.63 19.56
C LYS A 613 -10.62 27.21 19.79
N PHE A 614 -11.52 26.24 19.99
CA PHE A 614 -11.12 24.84 20.17
C PHE A 614 -10.66 24.19 18.86
N ALA A 615 -11.09 24.64 17.71
CA ALA A 615 -10.60 24.17 16.42
C ALA A 615 -9.09 24.41 16.28
N ALA A 616 -8.63 25.60 16.67
CA ALA A 616 -7.22 25.97 16.64
C ALA A 616 -6.32 25.14 17.59
N MET A 617 -6.88 24.28 18.46
CA MET A 617 -6.07 23.34 19.25
C MET A 617 -5.45 22.23 18.39
N ASN A 618 -5.99 22.01 17.19
CA ASN A 618 -5.47 21.06 16.21
C ASN A 618 -4.49 21.71 15.22
N ASP A 619 -4.28 23.03 15.31
CA ASP A 619 -3.33 23.73 14.47
C ASP A 619 -1.91 23.41 14.89
N PHE A 620 -1.10 23.11 13.91
CA PHE A 620 0.33 22.91 14.15
C PHE A 620 1.15 23.24 12.91
N GLU A 621 2.40 23.62 13.15
CA GLU A 621 3.45 23.63 12.15
C GLU A 621 4.61 22.79 12.68
N MET A 622 5.04 21.80 11.91
CA MET A 622 6.09 20.86 12.27
C MET A 622 7.16 20.82 11.19
N LYS A 623 8.42 20.84 11.62
CA LYS A 623 9.57 20.57 10.76
C LYS A 623 10.38 19.43 11.36
N GLU A 624 10.62 18.40 10.57
CA GLU A 624 11.46 17.26 10.92
C GLU A 624 12.64 17.19 9.95
N THR A 625 13.85 16.95 10.47
CA THR A 625 15.03 16.72 9.65
C THR A 625 15.71 15.44 10.10
N ILE A 626 15.95 14.52 9.17
CA ILE A 626 16.59 13.25 9.42
C ILE A 626 17.85 13.17 8.56
N THR A 627 18.97 12.87 9.20
CA THR A 627 20.23 12.52 8.53
C THR A 627 20.61 11.12 9.00
N ALA A 628 20.83 10.23 8.06
CA ALA A 628 21.16 8.84 8.36
C ALA A 628 22.33 8.38 7.50
N GLY A 629 23.12 7.47 8.04
CA GLY A 629 24.19 6.77 7.32
C GLY A 629 24.27 5.33 7.78
N TYR A 630 24.68 4.44 6.91
CA TYR A 630 24.85 3.04 7.21
C TYR A 630 26.07 2.44 6.51
N ALA A 631 26.54 1.32 7.04
CA ALA A 631 27.53 0.44 6.43
C ALA A 631 27.11 -1.02 6.66
N MET A 632 27.23 -1.84 5.65
CA MET A 632 26.91 -3.27 5.75
C MET A 632 27.80 -4.10 4.81
#